data_ceeee45e8b2fe41f9d83ea148b2aaae1
#
_entry.id   ceeee45e8b2fe41f9d83ea148b2aaae1
#
_cell.length_a   1.000
_cell.length_b   1.000
_cell.length_c   1.000
_cell.angle_alpha   90.00
_cell.angle_beta   90.00
_cell.angle_gamma   90.00
#
_symmetry.space_group_name_H-M   'P 1'
#
loop_
_entity.id
_entity.type
_entity.pdbx_description
1 polymer ?
#
loop_
_entity_poly.entity_id
_entity_poly.type
_entity_poly.pdbx_seq_one_letter_code
_entity_poly.pdbx_strand_id
1 'polypeptide(L)'
;LNALKVLVVCPAIAKSVWVDQLKKWGHAYSTYKVLRGLTPASTFWASNEVGTPAFTISNYDILAGRRASRKQKGGGFATSEYSGWADALVAWKPDLLILDEAHAVKNKSAARTAAVAKIAAASKARLALTGTPVWNKLLDIHGLMDVLFPGAFGTKFQFAQAYMEPIHNGYGWEYIGVNKLRLEELQRRLTFYMLSRKKVDVLKELPAKTRVIVPVEDIQWDTSRHGEEDDD
;
A
#
# COMPACT_ATOMS: atom_id res chain seq x y z
N LEU A 1 22.79 -4.47 22.77
CA LEU A 1 21.47 -3.97 22.38
C LEU A 1 21.31 -4.22 20.89
N ASN A 2 20.43 -5.16 20.50
CA ASN A 2 20.11 -5.35 19.09
C ASN A 2 19.41 -4.10 18.57
N ALA A 3 19.94 -3.50 17.52
CA ALA A 3 19.31 -2.37 16.87
C ALA A 3 17.92 -2.75 16.34
N LEU A 4 16.94 -1.87 16.52
CA LEU A 4 15.58 -2.05 16.01
C LEU A 4 15.62 -2.09 14.48
N LYS A 5 15.09 -3.16 13.88
CA LYS A 5 15.00 -3.33 12.42
C LYS A 5 13.69 -2.74 11.92
N VAL A 6 13.74 -1.59 11.28
CA VAL A 6 12.58 -0.90 10.72
C VAL A 6 12.55 -1.06 9.21
N LEU A 7 11.47 -1.62 8.68
CA LEU A 7 11.18 -1.65 7.25
C LEU A 7 10.15 -0.58 6.91
N VAL A 8 10.53 0.33 6.02
CA VAL A 8 9.61 1.31 5.42
C VAL A 8 9.29 0.88 4.00
N VAL A 9 8.01 0.71 3.70
CA VAL A 9 7.50 0.47 2.35
C VAL A 9 6.69 1.68 1.93
N CYS A 10 7.12 2.35 0.87
CA CYS A 10 6.54 3.61 0.42
C CYS A 10 6.41 3.64 -1.11
N PRO A 11 5.72 4.62 -1.71
CA PRO A 11 5.79 4.87 -3.14
C PRO A 11 7.23 5.09 -3.62
N ALA A 12 7.55 4.69 -4.85
CA ALA A 12 8.93 4.76 -5.36
C ALA A 12 9.53 6.18 -5.26
N ILE A 13 8.72 7.21 -5.52
CA ILE A 13 9.12 8.63 -5.43
C ILE A 13 9.38 9.08 -3.99
N ALA A 14 8.73 8.48 -3.00
CA ALA A 14 8.88 8.86 -1.60
C ALA A 14 10.16 8.31 -0.94
N LYS A 15 10.88 7.40 -1.59
CA LYS A 15 12.12 6.83 -1.02
C LYS A 15 13.17 7.88 -0.69
N SER A 16 13.36 8.87 -1.56
CA SER A 16 14.29 9.99 -1.31
C SER A 16 13.83 10.85 -0.13
N VAL A 17 12.54 11.13 -0.05
CA VAL A 17 11.96 11.90 1.05
C VAL A 17 12.20 11.21 2.39
N TRP A 18 11.98 9.89 2.46
CA TRP A 18 12.29 9.12 3.67
C TRP A 18 13.76 9.18 4.07
N VAL A 19 14.68 9.08 3.09
CA VAL A 19 16.12 9.24 3.33
C VAL A 19 16.45 10.61 3.89
N ASP A 20 15.88 11.68 3.30
CA ASP A 20 16.13 13.05 3.75
C ASP A 20 15.57 13.31 5.15
N GLN A 21 14.40 12.76 5.46
CA GLN A 21 13.83 12.83 6.81
C GLN A 21 14.66 12.05 7.83
N LEU A 22 15.16 10.87 7.47
CA LEU A 22 16.06 10.10 8.35
C LEU A 22 17.38 10.85 8.61
N LYS A 23 17.95 11.53 7.62
CA LYS A 23 19.14 12.37 7.79
C LYS A 23 18.87 13.57 8.69
N LYS A 24 17.68 14.18 8.55
CA LYS A 24 17.31 15.38 9.30
C LYS A 24 16.98 15.10 10.75
N TRP A 25 16.24 14.01 11.01
CA TRP A 25 15.66 13.69 12.31
C TRP A 25 16.24 12.45 12.98
N GLY A 26 16.96 11.63 12.21
CA GLY A 26 17.62 10.43 12.72
C GLY A 26 18.83 10.80 13.58
N HIS A 27 19.12 9.97 14.59
CA HIS A 27 20.39 10.05 15.29
C HIS A 27 21.54 9.79 14.32
N ALA A 28 22.70 10.41 14.57
CA ALA A 28 23.91 10.29 13.75
C ALA A 28 24.38 8.83 13.49
N TYR A 29 23.87 7.87 14.26
CA TYR A 29 24.16 6.43 14.17
C TYR A 29 23.06 5.63 13.47
N SER A 30 22.01 6.27 12.93
CA SER A 30 20.95 5.55 12.20
C SER A 30 21.46 5.16 10.81
N THR A 31 21.87 3.91 10.67
CA THR A 31 22.20 3.37 9.35
C THR A 31 20.91 3.08 8.57
N TYR A 32 20.90 3.40 7.28
CA TYR A 32 19.78 3.07 6.41
C TYR A 32 20.23 2.42 5.11
N LYS A 33 19.36 1.60 4.53
CA LYS A 33 19.56 0.97 3.24
C LYS A 33 18.34 1.16 2.34
N VAL A 34 18.55 1.55 1.10
CA VAL A 34 17.48 1.72 0.11
C VAL A 34 17.52 0.57 -0.87
N LEU A 35 16.44 -0.21 -0.92
CA LEU A 35 16.32 -1.34 -1.83
C LEU A 35 16.06 -0.85 -3.26
N ARG A 36 16.77 -1.46 -4.21
CA ARG A 36 16.66 -1.16 -5.63
C ARG A 36 16.66 -2.47 -6.43
N GLY A 37 16.12 -2.41 -7.65
CA GLY A 37 16.03 -3.59 -8.51
C GLY A 37 14.95 -4.59 -8.04
N LEU A 38 14.75 -5.62 -8.83
CA LEU A 38 13.67 -6.60 -8.66
C LEU A 38 14.12 -7.90 -8.03
N THR A 39 15.42 -8.10 -7.92
CA THR A 39 16.00 -9.30 -7.33
C THR A 39 17.01 -8.90 -6.27
N PRO A 40 16.91 -9.44 -5.05
CA PRO A 40 17.93 -9.23 -4.03
C PRO A 40 19.29 -9.73 -4.51
N ALA A 41 20.34 -8.94 -4.30
CA ALA A 41 21.69 -9.44 -4.47
C ALA A 41 21.97 -10.51 -3.42
N SER A 42 22.67 -11.59 -3.79
CA SER A 42 23.02 -12.69 -2.89
C SER A 42 23.80 -12.23 -1.65
N THR A 43 24.58 -11.16 -1.80
CA THR A 43 25.39 -10.54 -0.73
C THR A 43 24.63 -9.54 0.13
N PHE A 44 23.34 -9.29 -0.15
CA PHE A 44 22.59 -8.23 0.52
C PHE A 44 22.55 -8.37 2.05
N TRP A 45 22.45 -9.61 2.53
CA TRP A 45 22.41 -9.96 3.95
C TRP A 45 23.69 -10.65 4.45
N ALA A 46 24.63 -10.94 3.55
CA ALA A 46 25.84 -11.68 3.86
C ALA A 46 26.88 -10.86 4.66
N SER A 47 26.76 -9.55 4.71
CA SER A 47 27.57 -8.73 5.58
C SER A 47 27.02 -8.84 7.02
N ASN A 48 27.51 -9.85 7.76
CA ASN A 48 27.55 -9.83 9.22
C ASN A 48 28.46 -8.70 9.74
N GLU A 49 28.77 -7.73 8.89
CA GLU A 49 29.48 -6.53 9.29
C GLU A 49 28.65 -5.77 10.31
N VAL A 50 29.31 -5.36 11.33
CA VAL A 50 28.86 -4.44 12.38
C VAL A 50 28.02 -3.34 11.73
N GLY A 51 26.68 -3.47 11.78
CA GLY A 51 25.80 -2.48 11.18
C GLY A 51 24.63 -3.04 10.36
N THR A 52 23.86 -4.00 10.91
CA THR A 52 22.52 -4.24 10.35
C THR A 52 21.82 -2.88 10.25
N PRO A 53 21.37 -2.43 9.06
CA PRO A 53 20.76 -1.12 8.93
C PRO A 53 19.54 -1.03 9.84
N ALA A 54 19.47 0.01 10.65
CA ALA A 54 18.31 0.28 11.49
C ALA A 54 17.07 0.50 10.63
N PHE A 55 17.24 1.12 9.45
CA PHE A 55 16.16 1.37 8.50
C PHE A 55 16.44 0.73 7.15
N THR A 56 15.48 -0.02 6.64
CA THR A 56 15.45 -0.51 5.27
C THR A 56 14.27 0.12 4.54
N ILE A 57 14.51 0.78 3.41
CA ILE A 57 13.49 1.51 2.65
C ILE A 57 13.26 0.78 1.33
N SER A 58 12.01 0.43 1.04
CA SER A 58 11.57 -0.25 -0.17
C SER A 58 10.40 0.45 -0.81
N ASN A 59 10.09 0.12 -2.05
CA ASN A 59 8.80 0.47 -2.66
C ASN A 59 7.97 -0.78 -2.94
N TYR A 60 6.67 -0.59 -3.06
CA TYR A 60 5.70 -1.68 -3.22
C TYR A 60 5.98 -2.58 -4.43
N ASP A 61 6.43 -1.99 -5.55
CA ASP A 61 6.51 -2.68 -6.84
C ASP A 61 7.65 -3.70 -6.93
N ILE A 62 8.68 -3.58 -6.08
CA ILE A 62 9.81 -4.51 -6.06
C ILE A 62 9.63 -5.66 -5.07
N LEU A 63 8.57 -5.63 -4.25
CA LEU A 63 8.36 -6.66 -3.22
C LEU A 63 7.92 -7.99 -3.80
N ALA A 64 6.98 -7.97 -4.75
CA ALA A 64 6.48 -9.17 -5.38
C ALA A 64 7.40 -9.64 -6.52
N GLY A 65 7.56 -10.94 -6.64
CA GLY A 65 8.16 -11.54 -7.82
C GLY A 65 7.30 -11.31 -9.06
N ARG A 66 7.91 -11.28 -10.22
CA ARG A 66 7.22 -11.15 -11.50
C ARG A 66 7.96 -11.83 -12.63
N ARG A 67 7.20 -12.25 -13.64
CA ARG A 67 7.75 -12.65 -14.95
C ARG A 67 7.63 -11.46 -15.91
N ALA A 68 8.68 -11.20 -16.66
CA ALA A 68 8.66 -10.22 -17.74
C ALA A 68 9.08 -10.92 -19.04
N SER A 69 8.27 -10.78 -20.08
CA SER A 69 8.56 -11.27 -21.42
C SER A 69 8.95 -10.10 -22.32
N ARG A 70 10.05 -10.21 -23.03
CA ARG A 70 10.53 -9.21 -23.98
C ARG A 70 10.67 -9.84 -25.35
N LYS A 71 10.05 -9.23 -26.37
CA LYS A 71 10.20 -9.64 -27.76
C LYS A 71 11.67 -9.44 -28.21
N GLN A 72 12.27 -10.44 -28.80
CA GLN A 72 13.63 -10.39 -29.34
C GLN A 72 13.63 -9.89 -30.78
N LYS A 73 14.73 -9.26 -31.23
CA LYS A 73 14.87 -8.73 -32.61
C LYS A 73 14.78 -9.81 -33.72
N GLY A 74 14.93 -11.10 -33.39
CA GLY A 74 14.85 -12.21 -34.33
C GLY A 74 13.55 -13.03 -34.28
N GLY A 75 12.50 -12.52 -33.62
CA GLY A 75 11.27 -13.26 -33.34
C GLY A 75 11.44 -14.16 -32.11
N GLY A 76 10.36 -14.38 -31.37
CA GLY A 76 10.37 -15.08 -30.10
C GLY A 76 10.41 -14.14 -28.87
N PHE A 77 10.19 -14.72 -27.68
CA PHE A 77 10.14 -13.99 -26.43
C PHE A 77 11.21 -14.51 -25.47
N ALA A 78 12.02 -13.61 -24.91
CA ALA A 78 12.83 -13.91 -23.76
C ALA A 78 12.01 -13.66 -22.49
N THR A 79 11.92 -14.65 -21.62
CA THR A 79 11.23 -14.53 -20.33
C THR A 79 12.27 -14.39 -19.23
N SER A 80 12.15 -13.35 -18.43
CA SER A 80 12.97 -13.13 -17.23
C SER A 80 12.09 -13.29 -16.00
N GLU A 81 12.58 -14.04 -15.01
CA GLU A 81 11.91 -14.20 -13.72
C GLU A 81 12.64 -13.35 -12.68
N TYR A 82 11.87 -12.65 -11.87
CA TYR A 82 12.36 -11.84 -10.76
C TYR A 82 11.71 -12.33 -9.48
N SER A 83 12.53 -12.63 -8.46
CA SER A 83 12.04 -13.19 -7.19
C SER A 83 11.27 -12.17 -6.35
N GLY A 84 11.54 -10.87 -6.51
CA GLY A 84 11.09 -9.83 -5.60
C GLY A 84 11.83 -9.87 -4.26
N TRP A 85 11.51 -8.92 -3.39
CA TRP A 85 12.19 -8.76 -2.10
C TRP A 85 11.46 -9.40 -0.93
N ALA A 86 10.23 -9.88 -1.10
CA ALA A 86 9.39 -10.33 0.00
C ALA A 86 10.05 -11.43 0.84
N ASP A 87 10.59 -12.48 0.21
CA ASP A 87 11.18 -13.61 0.94
C ASP A 87 12.44 -13.22 1.71
N ALA A 88 13.27 -12.38 1.12
CA ALA A 88 14.47 -11.86 1.77
C ALA A 88 14.10 -11.00 3.01
N LEU A 89 13.04 -10.17 2.90
CA LEU A 89 12.55 -9.33 3.98
C LEU A 89 11.87 -10.15 5.08
N VAL A 90 11.15 -11.22 4.73
CA VAL A 90 10.60 -12.18 5.71
C VAL A 90 11.72 -12.85 6.49
N ALA A 91 12.79 -13.30 5.83
CA ALA A 91 13.95 -13.88 6.48
C ALA A 91 14.70 -12.89 7.37
N TRP A 92 14.71 -11.60 6.98
CA TRP A 92 15.31 -10.53 7.77
C TRP A 92 14.53 -10.23 9.07
N LYS A 93 13.23 -10.54 9.15
CA LYS A 93 12.34 -10.39 10.31
C LYS A 93 12.35 -8.95 10.85
N PRO A 94 11.66 -7.99 10.22
CA PRO A 94 11.54 -6.64 10.72
C PRO A 94 10.93 -6.59 12.12
N ASP A 95 11.42 -5.75 12.99
CA ASP A 95 10.76 -5.45 14.25
C ASP A 95 9.54 -4.55 14.04
N LEU A 96 9.67 -3.57 13.14
CA LEU A 96 8.59 -2.66 12.75
C LEU A 96 8.47 -2.57 11.23
N LEU A 97 7.26 -2.80 10.72
CA LEU A 97 6.88 -2.51 9.35
C LEU A 97 6.08 -1.21 9.29
N ILE A 98 6.55 -0.25 8.51
CA ILE A 98 5.84 1.01 8.20
C ILE A 98 5.40 0.96 6.75
N LEU A 99 4.10 1.11 6.51
CA LEU A 99 3.49 1.22 5.18
C LEU A 99 3.09 2.66 4.94
N ASP A 100 3.81 3.37 4.09
CA ASP A 100 3.48 4.74 3.69
C ASP A 100 2.59 4.71 2.43
N GLU A 101 1.58 5.58 2.38
CA GLU A 101 0.50 5.53 1.40
C GLU A 101 -0.14 4.12 1.31
N ALA A 102 -0.51 3.60 2.48
CA ALA A 102 -0.93 2.22 2.67
C ALA A 102 -2.17 1.82 1.86
N HIS A 103 -2.89 2.77 1.24
CA HIS A 103 -3.95 2.47 0.27
C HIS A 103 -3.44 1.63 -0.92
N ALA A 104 -2.12 1.57 -1.16
CA ALA A 104 -1.52 0.73 -2.18
C ALA A 104 -1.78 -0.77 -1.99
N VAL A 105 -2.09 -1.22 -0.76
CA VAL A 105 -2.33 -2.64 -0.41
C VAL A 105 -3.80 -2.97 -0.15
N LYS A 106 -4.74 -2.13 -0.56
CA LYS A 106 -6.17 -2.35 -0.39
C LYS A 106 -6.74 -3.55 -1.17
N ASN A 107 -6.15 -3.90 -2.30
CA ASN A 107 -6.60 -5.00 -3.14
C ASN A 107 -5.86 -6.29 -2.79
N LYS A 108 -6.56 -7.22 -2.14
CA LYS A 108 -6.02 -8.53 -1.72
C LYS A 108 -5.54 -9.41 -2.87
N SER A 109 -6.12 -9.30 -4.07
CA SER A 109 -5.71 -10.10 -5.23
C SER A 109 -4.42 -9.62 -5.87
N ALA A 110 -3.94 -8.42 -5.54
CA ALA A 110 -2.72 -7.90 -6.10
C ALA A 110 -1.47 -8.57 -5.49
N ALA A 111 -0.53 -9.00 -6.34
CA ALA A 111 0.71 -9.64 -5.91
C ALA A 111 1.49 -8.79 -4.88
N ARG A 112 1.46 -7.45 -5.02
CA ARG A 112 2.08 -6.53 -4.05
C ARG A 112 1.44 -6.65 -2.65
N THR A 113 0.12 -6.81 -2.57
CA THR A 113 -0.59 -6.97 -1.29
C THR A 113 -0.24 -8.29 -0.62
N ALA A 114 -0.18 -9.38 -1.39
CA ALA A 114 0.25 -10.69 -0.89
C ALA A 114 1.70 -10.63 -0.36
N ALA A 115 2.61 -9.96 -1.08
CA ALA A 115 3.99 -9.77 -0.64
C ALA A 115 4.07 -8.97 0.67
N VAL A 116 3.33 -7.86 0.77
CA VAL A 116 3.27 -7.05 2.00
C VAL A 116 2.66 -7.83 3.16
N ALA A 117 1.58 -8.59 2.95
CA ALA A 117 0.95 -9.41 3.99
C ALA A 117 1.93 -10.47 4.53
N LYS A 118 2.72 -11.09 3.65
CA LYS A 118 3.76 -12.06 4.03
C LYS A 118 4.83 -11.42 4.93
N ILE A 119 5.30 -10.22 4.58
CA ILE A 119 6.26 -9.46 5.38
C ILE A 119 5.62 -9.01 6.71
N ALA A 120 4.38 -8.52 6.66
CA ALA A 120 3.65 -8.10 7.84
C ALA A 120 3.48 -9.24 8.87
N ALA A 121 3.22 -10.46 8.40
CA ALA A 121 3.14 -11.64 9.27
C ALA A 121 4.47 -11.96 9.97
N ALA A 122 5.61 -11.64 9.34
CA ALA A 122 6.94 -11.85 9.90
C ALA A 122 7.42 -10.67 10.80
N SER A 123 6.70 -9.54 10.79
CA SER A 123 7.05 -8.33 11.55
C SER A 123 6.42 -8.35 12.94
N LYS A 124 7.15 -7.86 13.96
CA LYS A 124 6.64 -7.79 15.34
C LYS A 124 5.55 -6.73 15.51
N ALA A 125 5.75 -5.57 14.88
CA ALA A 125 4.79 -4.46 14.89
C ALA A 125 4.55 -3.92 13.48
N ARG A 126 3.39 -3.30 13.26
CA ARG A 126 2.96 -2.78 11.96
C ARG A 126 2.32 -1.42 12.14
N LEU A 127 2.65 -0.49 11.26
CA LEU A 127 2.09 0.85 11.20
C LEU A 127 1.75 1.19 9.75
N ALA A 128 0.56 1.70 9.51
CA ALA A 128 0.15 2.20 8.21
C ALA A 128 -0.13 3.71 8.27
N LEU A 129 0.42 4.42 7.32
CA LEU A 129 0.23 5.85 7.12
C LEU A 129 -0.55 6.05 5.82
N THR A 130 -1.68 6.74 5.87
CA THR A 130 -2.47 7.09 4.68
C THR A 130 -3.36 8.28 4.95
N GLY A 131 -3.43 9.19 3.99
CA GLY A 131 -4.39 10.30 4.01
C GLY A 131 -5.80 9.88 3.58
N THR A 132 -5.93 8.70 2.94
CA THR A 132 -7.19 8.22 2.33
C THR A 132 -7.40 6.73 2.61
N PRO A 133 -7.79 6.36 3.83
CA PRO A 133 -7.97 4.95 4.20
C PRO A 133 -9.11 4.27 3.43
N VAL A 134 -10.13 5.04 3.02
CA VAL A 134 -11.20 4.62 2.12
C VAL A 134 -11.09 5.42 0.83
N TRP A 135 -10.67 4.77 -0.25
CA TRP A 135 -10.52 5.46 -1.55
C TRP A 135 -11.84 5.47 -2.31
N ASN A 136 -12.38 4.32 -2.64
CA ASN A 136 -13.59 4.20 -3.46
C ASN A 136 -14.69 3.36 -2.79
N LYS A 137 -14.32 2.32 -2.06
CA LYS A 137 -15.26 1.35 -1.50
C LYS A 137 -14.94 1.08 -0.03
N LEU A 138 -15.96 0.79 0.76
CA LEU A 138 -15.78 0.40 2.15
C LEU A 138 -14.89 -0.85 2.30
N LEU A 139 -14.90 -1.75 1.31
CA LEU A 139 -14.01 -2.91 1.26
C LEU A 139 -12.50 -2.58 1.18
N ASP A 140 -12.15 -1.37 0.78
CA ASP A 140 -10.75 -0.93 0.75
C ASP A 140 -10.15 -0.92 2.16
N ILE A 141 -10.96 -0.49 3.15
CA ILE A 141 -10.51 -0.50 4.55
C ILE A 141 -10.36 -1.92 5.08
N HIS A 142 -11.26 -2.86 4.72
CA HIS A 142 -11.12 -4.26 5.10
C HIS A 142 -9.81 -4.85 4.57
N GLY A 143 -9.45 -4.56 3.31
CA GLY A 143 -8.19 -5.03 2.72
C GLY A 143 -6.96 -4.56 3.49
N LEU A 144 -6.92 -3.28 3.86
CA LEU A 144 -5.85 -2.69 4.66
C LEU A 144 -5.81 -3.28 6.08
N MET A 145 -6.97 -3.36 6.74
CA MET A 145 -7.08 -3.89 8.11
C MET A 145 -6.66 -5.36 8.19
N ASP A 146 -6.95 -6.16 7.16
CA ASP A 146 -6.56 -7.56 7.14
C ASP A 146 -5.05 -7.77 6.97
N VAL A 147 -4.36 -6.85 6.30
CA VAL A 147 -2.88 -6.84 6.25
C VAL A 147 -2.28 -6.48 7.62
N LEU A 148 -2.84 -5.50 8.31
CA LEU A 148 -2.33 -5.00 9.59
C LEU A 148 -2.73 -5.90 10.77
N PHE A 149 -3.98 -6.32 10.79
CA PHE A 149 -4.64 -7.04 11.89
C PHE A 149 -5.45 -8.21 11.32
N PRO A 150 -4.80 -9.30 10.86
CA PRO A 150 -5.46 -10.42 10.23
C PRO A 150 -6.61 -10.95 11.08
N GLY A 151 -7.79 -11.08 10.48
CA GLY A 151 -8.98 -11.61 11.13
C GLY A 151 -9.76 -10.66 12.05
N ALA A 152 -9.23 -9.46 12.37
CA ALA A 152 -9.90 -8.50 13.27
C ALA A 152 -11.30 -8.10 12.80
N PHE A 153 -11.55 -8.09 11.50
CA PHE A 153 -12.84 -7.77 10.89
C PHE A 153 -13.51 -8.96 10.18
N GLY A 154 -13.04 -10.18 10.47
CA GLY A 154 -13.53 -11.40 9.83
C GLY A 154 -13.13 -11.50 8.35
N THR A 155 -13.80 -12.39 7.62
CA THR A 155 -13.58 -12.52 6.17
C THR A 155 -14.16 -11.32 5.41
N LYS A 156 -13.70 -11.11 4.17
CA LYS A 156 -14.24 -10.08 3.28
C LYS A 156 -15.78 -10.18 3.14
N PHE A 157 -16.31 -11.40 3.06
CA PHE A 157 -17.74 -11.65 2.94
C PHE A 157 -18.47 -11.25 4.22
N GLN A 158 -17.99 -11.70 5.40
CA GLN A 158 -18.56 -11.32 6.70
C GLN A 158 -18.55 -9.81 6.93
N PHE A 159 -17.48 -9.14 6.54
CA PHE A 159 -17.39 -7.68 6.61
C PHE A 159 -18.42 -6.99 5.69
N ALA A 160 -18.52 -7.44 4.44
CA ALA A 160 -19.49 -6.91 3.50
C ALA A 160 -20.92 -7.12 4.00
N GLN A 161 -21.25 -8.32 4.45
CA GLN A 161 -22.57 -8.65 5.00
C GLN A 161 -22.93 -7.81 6.24
N ALA A 162 -21.94 -7.50 7.07
CA ALA A 162 -22.15 -6.72 8.27
C ALA A 162 -22.34 -5.23 8.01
N TYR A 163 -21.54 -4.64 7.10
CA TYR A 163 -21.40 -3.19 6.99
C TYR A 163 -21.77 -2.59 5.63
N MET A 164 -22.17 -3.42 4.66
CA MET A 164 -22.59 -2.96 3.35
C MET A 164 -24.03 -3.35 3.04
N GLU A 165 -24.64 -2.70 2.07
CA GLU A 165 -25.98 -3.00 1.61
C GLU A 165 -25.96 -4.07 0.53
N PRO A 166 -26.72 -5.17 0.69
CA PRO A 166 -26.84 -6.18 -0.36
C PRO A 166 -27.79 -5.68 -1.48
N ILE A 167 -27.37 -5.83 -2.72
CA ILE A 167 -28.21 -5.62 -3.91
C ILE A 167 -28.17 -6.88 -4.76
N HIS A 168 -29.31 -7.27 -5.29
CA HIS A 168 -29.41 -8.34 -6.28
C HIS A 168 -29.32 -7.76 -7.70
N ASN A 169 -28.27 -8.09 -8.45
CA ASN A 169 -28.01 -7.55 -9.79
C ASN A 169 -28.58 -8.39 -10.94
N GLY A 170 -29.49 -9.33 -10.65
CA GLY A 170 -30.06 -10.26 -11.63
C GLY A 170 -29.28 -11.58 -11.76
N TYR A 171 -27.98 -11.57 -11.49
CA TYR A 171 -27.10 -12.75 -11.55
C TYR A 171 -26.64 -13.24 -10.17
N GLY A 172 -26.81 -12.40 -9.13
CA GLY A 172 -26.39 -12.74 -7.77
C GLY A 172 -26.46 -11.54 -6.82
N TRP A 173 -25.98 -11.77 -5.59
CA TRP A 173 -25.91 -10.72 -4.58
C TRP A 173 -24.58 -9.97 -4.69
N GLU A 174 -24.67 -8.65 -4.80
CA GLU A 174 -23.55 -7.73 -4.72
C GLU A 174 -23.70 -6.84 -3.47
N TYR A 175 -22.58 -6.51 -2.85
CA TYR A 175 -22.57 -5.62 -1.68
C TYR A 175 -22.04 -4.26 -2.11
N ILE A 176 -22.90 -3.24 -2.00
CA ILE A 176 -22.57 -1.87 -2.39
C ILE A 176 -22.87 -0.90 -1.24
N GLY A 177 -22.35 0.32 -1.37
CA GLY A 177 -22.65 1.37 -0.40
C GLY A 177 -22.23 1.04 1.03
N VAL A 178 -22.92 1.61 1.98
CA VAL A 178 -22.66 1.48 3.42
C VAL A 178 -23.98 1.27 4.16
N ASN A 179 -24.04 0.22 4.97
CA ASN A 179 -25.15 0.01 5.88
C ASN A 179 -25.16 1.10 6.97
N LYS A 180 -26.04 2.08 6.81
CA LYS A 180 -26.14 3.25 7.69
C LYS A 180 -26.44 2.88 9.15
N LEU A 181 -27.20 1.79 9.37
CA LEU A 181 -27.57 1.34 10.71
C LEU A 181 -26.37 0.81 11.50
N ARG A 182 -25.34 0.33 10.81
CA ARG A 182 -24.15 -0.24 11.44
C ARG A 182 -22.88 0.62 11.29
N LEU A 183 -23.01 1.80 10.71
CA LEU A 183 -21.90 2.72 10.47
C LEU A 183 -21.22 3.15 11.78
N GLU A 184 -22.01 3.48 12.81
CA GLU A 184 -21.47 3.89 14.12
C GLU A 184 -20.73 2.75 14.82
N GLU A 185 -21.20 1.51 14.70
CA GLU A 185 -20.50 0.35 15.21
C GLU A 185 -19.14 0.18 14.52
N LEU A 186 -19.11 0.28 13.20
CA LEU A 186 -17.87 0.20 12.44
C LEU A 186 -16.89 1.32 12.84
N GLN A 187 -17.38 2.56 12.96
CA GLN A 187 -16.56 3.69 13.39
C GLN A 187 -15.95 3.45 14.77
N ARG A 188 -16.75 3.02 15.75
CA ARG A 188 -16.24 2.66 17.09
C ARG A 188 -15.18 1.56 17.03
N ARG A 189 -15.38 0.51 16.24
CA ARG A 189 -14.39 -0.55 16.09
C ARG A 189 -13.10 -0.02 15.48
N LEU A 190 -13.18 0.85 14.48
CA LEU A 190 -12.01 1.43 13.83
C LEU A 190 -11.19 2.33 14.75
N THR A 191 -11.80 3.01 15.73
CA THR A 191 -11.05 3.87 16.68
C THR A 191 -10.03 3.11 17.53
N PHE A 192 -10.19 1.79 17.71
CA PHE A 192 -9.18 0.96 18.39
C PHE A 192 -7.93 0.71 17.55
N TYR A 193 -8.03 0.84 16.23
CA TYR A 193 -6.97 0.51 15.29
C TYR A 193 -6.43 1.72 14.52
N MET A 194 -7.21 2.81 14.48
CA MET A 194 -6.91 3.97 13.64
C MET A 194 -6.96 5.26 14.42
N LEU A 195 -5.91 6.08 14.25
CA LEU A 195 -5.91 7.46 14.68
C LEU A 195 -6.19 8.35 13.47
N SER A 196 -7.31 9.07 13.49
CA SER A 196 -7.66 10.04 12.46
C SER A 196 -7.64 11.47 13.02
N ARG A 197 -7.01 12.38 12.29
CA ARG A 197 -7.01 13.82 12.61
C ARG A 197 -7.43 14.61 11.38
N LYS A 198 -8.50 15.38 11.50
CA LYS A 198 -8.93 16.26 10.43
C LYS A 198 -8.06 17.52 10.41
N LYS A 199 -7.74 18.02 9.21
CA LYS A 199 -6.96 19.26 9.06
C LYS A 199 -7.58 20.43 9.79
N VAL A 200 -8.91 20.55 9.77
CA VAL A 200 -9.67 21.62 10.46
C VAL A 200 -9.44 21.59 11.98
N ASP A 201 -9.29 20.40 12.57
CA ASP A 201 -9.11 20.27 14.01
C ASP A 201 -7.67 20.60 14.46
N VAL A 202 -6.70 20.40 13.58
CA VAL A 202 -5.26 20.53 13.89
C VAL A 202 -4.67 21.85 13.42
N LEU A 203 -5.09 22.34 12.25
CA LEU A 203 -4.53 23.52 11.60
C LEU A 203 -5.57 24.67 11.66
N LYS A 204 -5.66 25.33 12.79
CA LYS A 204 -6.59 26.45 13.02
C LYS A 204 -6.29 27.69 12.16
N GLU A 205 -5.08 27.77 11.62
CA GLU A 205 -4.60 28.88 10.79
C GLU A 205 -4.95 28.75 9.30
N LEU A 206 -5.53 27.60 8.89
CA LEU A 206 -5.91 27.44 7.50
C LEU A 206 -7.14 28.29 7.18
N PRO A 207 -7.12 29.05 6.07
CA PRO A 207 -8.30 29.79 5.60
C PRO A 207 -9.44 28.82 5.27
N ALA A 208 -10.67 29.33 5.38
CA ALA A 208 -11.86 28.54 5.04
C ALA A 208 -11.79 28.04 3.59
N LYS A 209 -12.12 26.77 3.37
CA LYS A 209 -12.13 26.18 2.03
C LYS A 209 -13.29 26.75 1.23
N THR A 210 -12.99 27.57 0.22
CA THR A 210 -13.97 28.08 -0.75
C THR A 210 -14.04 27.11 -1.94
N ARG A 211 -15.25 26.68 -2.30
CA ARG A 211 -15.49 25.95 -3.56
C ARG A 211 -16.13 26.91 -4.55
N VAL A 212 -15.47 27.10 -5.68
CA VAL A 212 -16.02 27.83 -6.81
C VAL A 212 -16.36 26.80 -7.89
N ILE A 213 -17.61 26.76 -8.32
CA ILE A 213 -18.02 25.95 -9.46
C ILE A 213 -17.89 26.86 -10.67
N VAL A 214 -16.95 26.55 -11.53
CA VAL A 214 -16.79 27.25 -12.82
C VAL A 214 -17.46 26.36 -13.87
N PRO A 215 -18.62 26.78 -14.43
CA PRO A 215 -19.19 26.08 -15.57
C PRO A 215 -18.22 26.23 -16.75
N VAL A 216 -17.87 25.15 -17.37
CA VAL A 216 -17.10 25.13 -18.62
C VAL A 216 -18.10 24.87 -19.74
N GLU A 217 -18.41 25.90 -20.50
CA GLU A 217 -19.22 25.78 -21.70
C GLU A 217 -18.34 25.33 -22.86
N ASP A 218 -18.85 24.45 -23.75
CA ASP A 218 -18.21 23.99 -24.97
C ASP A 218 -16.89 23.16 -24.83
N ILE A 219 -16.94 22.08 -24.08
CA ILE A 219 -15.96 21.01 -24.28
C ILE A 219 -16.36 20.21 -25.52
N GLN A 220 -15.81 20.53 -26.68
CA GLN A 220 -15.80 19.63 -27.80
C GLN A 220 -14.87 18.47 -27.47
N TRP A 221 -15.42 17.30 -27.16
CA TRP A 221 -14.65 16.09 -27.02
C TRP A 221 -14.13 15.67 -28.39
N ASP A 222 -12.83 15.72 -28.57
CA ASP A 222 -12.19 15.13 -29.74
C ASP A 222 -12.29 13.60 -29.64
N THR A 223 -13.33 13.05 -30.25
CA THR A 223 -13.56 11.60 -30.33
C THR A 223 -12.65 10.90 -31.32
N SER A 224 -11.80 11.62 -32.06
CA SER A 224 -10.91 11.04 -33.08
C SER A 224 -9.73 10.26 -32.49
N ARG A 225 -9.44 10.38 -31.19
CA ARG A 225 -8.32 9.70 -30.54
C ARG A 225 -8.66 8.35 -29.90
N HIS A 226 -9.90 7.88 -29.95
CA HIS A 226 -10.33 6.59 -29.39
C HIS A 226 -10.73 5.56 -30.45
N GLY A 227 -10.32 5.74 -31.71
CA GLY A 227 -10.69 4.89 -32.84
C GLY A 227 -9.58 3.99 -33.39
N GLU A 228 -8.41 3.87 -32.73
CA GLU A 228 -7.31 3.06 -33.26
C GLU A 228 -6.60 2.19 -32.22
N GLU A 229 -7.35 1.50 -31.36
CA GLU A 229 -6.77 0.41 -30.58
C GLU A 229 -7.84 -0.66 -30.31
N ASP A 230 -8.31 -1.35 -31.34
CA ASP A 230 -8.92 -2.69 -31.23
C ASP A 230 -9.11 -3.26 -32.63
N ASP A 231 -8.00 -3.67 -33.27
CA ASP A 231 -7.93 -4.67 -34.34
C ASP A 231 -6.44 -4.94 -34.62
N ASP A 232 -5.86 -5.95 -33.87
CA ASP A 232 -4.90 -6.95 -34.36
C ASP A 232 -4.47 -7.89 -33.19
#